data_220d5e49c8d8d1492cd438329e83cda8
#
_entry.id   220d5e49c8d8d1492cd438329e83cda8
#
_cell.length_a   1.000
_cell.length_b   1.000
_cell.length_c   1.000
_cell.angle_alpha   90.00
_cell.angle_beta   90.00
_cell.angle_gamma   90.00
#
_symmetry.space_group_name_H-M   'P 1'
#
loop_
_entity.id
_entity.type
_entity.pdbx_description
1 polymer ?
#
loop_
_entity_poly.entity_id
_entity_poly.type
_entity_poly.pdbx_seq_one_letter_code
_entity_poly.pdbx_strand_id
1 'polypeptide(L)'
;NVFKNGGGNRYGKEIRDEDIVEIKDVVGYAGDAVIMAQVFGTEEIVHRNGSTQYRLKLTDYSDSILLRLFGNNPNPKFQNKRRNELIELVKALKKGQWIKVHGTVSNDPYLRDTIIEPKAIEVVAKEEKKDNYSGKKRIELNTHTKMSQLEGVSTAKDYLARALAWGHEA
;
A
#
# COMPACT_ATOMS: atom_id res chain seq x y z
N ASN A 1 -7.21 20.83 -5.34
CA ASN A 1 -8.19 20.98 -4.24
C ASN A 1 -9.23 19.86 -4.16
N VAL A 2 -8.85 18.61 -4.42
CA VAL A 2 -9.71 17.42 -4.33
C VAL A 2 -9.79 16.85 -2.90
N PHE A 3 -9.04 17.43 -1.95
CA PHE A 3 -8.79 16.83 -0.64
C PHE A 3 -9.37 17.63 0.55
N LYS A 4 -10.50 18.29 0.38
CA LYS A 4 -11.17 18.99 1.49
C LYS A 4 -12.59 18.45 1.66
N ASN A 5 -12.70 17.34 2.42
CA ASN A 5 -13.81 17.10 3.34
C ASN A 5 -13.40 15.96 4.28
N GLY A 6 -13.37 16.23 5.54
CA GLY A 6 -12.96 15.49 6.70
C GLY A 6 -13.03 13.97 6.63
N GLY A 7 -11.87 13.34 6.66
CA GLY A 7 -11.71 11.89 6.58
C GLY A 7 -10.95 11.51 5.32
N GLY A 8 -9.80 10.95 5.45
CA GLY A 8 -8.83 10.43 4.50
C GLY A 8 -9.15 10.42 3.00
N ASN A 9 -8.14 10.49 2.18
CA ASN A 9 -8.22 10.36 0.73
C ASN A 9 -8.92 9.04 0.37
N ARG A 10 -10.18 9.10 -0.05
CA ARG A 10 -11.02 7.92 -0.33
C ARG A 10 -11.66 8.00 -1.70
N TYR A 11 -11.73 6.84 -2.35
CA TYR A 11 -12.52 6.61 -3.56
C TYR A 11 -13.47 5.43 -3.33
N GLY A 12 -14.72 5.53 -3.75
CA GLY A 12 -15.71 4.47 -3.67
C GLY A 12 -16.49 4.45 -2.35
N LYS A 13 -17.05 3.27 -2.04
CA LYS A 13 -17.81 3.05 -0.80
C LYS A 13 -16.87 2.94 0.39
N GLU A 14 -17.40 3.21 1.57
CA GLU A 14 -16.69 3.00 2.84
C GLU A 14 -16.31 1.54 3.02
N ILE A 15 -15.06 1.33 3.43
CA ILE A 15 -14.51 0.00 3.65
C ILE A 15 -14.55 -0.29 5.15
N ARG A 16 -15.25 -1.35 5.55
CA ARG A 16 -15.37 -1.76 6.95
C ARG A 16 -14.11 -2.51 7.36
N ASP A 17 -13.64 -2.26 8.58
CA ASP A 17 -12.44 -2.92 9.12
C ASP A 17 -12.67 -4.42 9.37
N GLU A 18 -13.92 -4.81 9.63
CA GLU A 18 -14.31 -6.20 9.88
C GLU A 18 -14.16 -7.11 8.66
N ASP A 19 -14.15 -6.53 7.46
CA ASP A 19 -14.05 -7.26 6.19
C ASP A 19 -12.60 -7.46 5.73
N ILE A 20 -11.59 -6.92 6.46
CA ILE A 20 -10.19 -6.97 6.04
C ILE A 20 -9.62 -8.36 6.24
N VAL A 21 -9.05 -8.92 5.17
CA VAL A 21 -8.34 -10.20 5.17
C VAL A 21 -6.86 -10.01 4.86
N GLU A 22 -6.01 -10.94 5.30
CA GLU A 22 -4.58 -10.91 4.99
C GLU A 22 -4.33 -11.31 3.53
N ILE A 23 -3.31 -10.71 2.90
CA ILE A 23 -3.01 -10.96 1.49
C ILE A 23 -2.71 -12.44 1.23
N LYS A 24 -2.01 -13.13 2.14
CA LYS A 24 -1.73 -14.57 2.02
C LYS A 24 -2.98 -15.42 1.83
N ASP A 25 -4.12 -15.01 2.42
CA ASP A 25 -5.39 -15.74 2.35
C ASP A 25 -6.17 -15.42 1.05
N VAL A 26 -5.74 -14.37 0.36
CA VAL A 26 -6.34 -13.90 -0.90
C VAL A 26 -5.58 -14.42 -2.12
N VAL A 27 -4.30 -14.78 -1.97
CA VAL A 27 -3.49 -15.35 -3.05
C VAL A 27 -4.08 -16.68 -3.52
N GLY A 28 -4.38 -16.76 -4.83
CA GLY A 28 -5.06 -17.92 -5.42
C GLY A 28 -6.59 -17.91 -5.31
N TYR A 29 -7.18 -16.94 -4.60
CA TYR A 29 -8.61 -16.74 -4.52
C TYR A 29 -9.13 -15.98 -5.76
N ALA A 30 -10.38 -16.24 -6.14
CA ALA A 30 -11.08 -15.46 -7.18
C ALA A 30 -12.40 -14.95 -6.61
N GLY A 31 -12.55 -13.63 -6.55
CA GLY A 31 -13.76 -13.00 -5.99
C GLY A 31 -13.47 -11.63 -5.39
N ASP A 32 -14.44 -11.07 -4.68
CA ASP A 32 -14.28 -9.79 -4.02
C ASP A 32 -13.55 -9.96 -2.68
N ALA A 33 -12.58 -9.11 -2.42
CA ALA A 33 -11.84 -9.08 -1.17
C ALA A 33 -11.55 -7.65 -0.71
N VAL A 34 -11.38 -7.51 0.59
CA VAL A 34 -10.93 -6.28 1.24
C VAL A 34 -9.59 -6.54 1.89
N ILE A 35 -8.58 -5.78 1.50
CA ILE A 35 -7.23 -5.88 2.06
C ILE A 35 -6.77 -4.54 2.61
N MET A 36 -5.87 -4.58 3.59
CA MET A 36 -5.14 -3.41 4.07
C MET A 36 -3.65 -3.64 3.84
N ALA A 37 -3.03 -2.80 3.01
CA ALA A 37 -1.68 -3.02 2.56
C ALA A 37 -0.87 -1.72 2.43
N GLN A 38 0.44 -1.86 2.46
CA GLN A 38 1.39 -0.79 2.21
C GLN A 38 1.80 -0.78 0.74
N VAL A 39 1.81 0.40 0.13
CA VAL A 39 2.36 0.61 -1.22
C VAL A 39 3.89 0.57 -1.15
N PHE A 40 4.52 -0.39 -1.82
CA PHE A 40 5.99 -0.44 -1.90
C PHE A 40 6.54 -0.18 -3.30
N GLY A 41 5.68 -0.13 -4.31
CA GLY A 41 6.07 0.23 -5.68
C GLY A 41 4.89 0.71 -6.49
N THR A 42 5.16 1.59 -7.46
CA THR A 42 4.17 2.12 -8.41
C THR A 42 4.78 2.10 -9.80
N GLU A 43 4.00 1.66 -10.78
CA GLU A 43 4.40 1.60 -12.18
C GLU A 43 3.28 2.16 -13.08
N GLU A 44 3.65 2.95 -14.07
CA GLU A 44 2.74 3.42 -15.12
C GLU A 44 3.22 2.84 -16.45
N ILE A 45 2.34 2.11 -17.14
CA ILE A 45 2.64 1.44 -18.40
C ILE A 45 1.75 2.01 -19.49
N VAL A 46 2.37 2.62 -20.50
CA VAL A 46 1.67 3.11 -21.68
C VAL A 46 1.78 2.06 -22.77
N HIS A 47 0.66 1.54 -23.22
CA HIS A 47 0.58 0.54 -24.27
C HIS A 47 0.66 1.21 -25.67
N ARG A 48 1.03 0.45 -26.70
CA ARG A 48 1.14 0.92 -28.09
C ARG A 48 -0.17 1.51 -28.65
N ASN A 49 -1.32 1.08 -28.13
CA ASN A 49 -2.64 1.57 -28.51
C ASN A 49 -3.04 2.87 -27.77
N GLY A 50 -2.12 3.49 -27.02
CA GLY A 50 -2.36 4.71 -26.24
C GLY A 50 -3.10 4.49 -24.92
N SER A 51 -3.47 3.26 -24.58
CA SER A 51 -4.07 2.97 -23.27
C SER A 51 -2.98 2.96 -22.18
N THR A 52 -3.32 3.45 -21.01
CA THR A 52 -2.43 3.46 -19.86
C THR A 52 -2.89 2.44 -18.83
N GLN A 53 -1.95 1.78 -18.18
CA GLN A 53 -2.19 0.87 -17.08
C GLN A 53 -1.37 1.32 -15.88
N TYR A 54 -2.00 1.42 -14.73
CA TYR A 54 -1.36 1.72 -13.45
C TYR A 54 -1.24 0.44 -12.65
N ARG A 55 -0.06 0.17 -12.12
CA ARG A 55 0.23 -0.97 -11.26
C ARG A 55 0.79 -0.49 -9.93
N LEU A 56 0.20 -0.93 -8.84
CA LEU A 56 0.74 -0.72 -7.50
C LEU A 56 1.11 -2.06 -6.90
N LYS A 57 2.31 -2.14 -6.36
CA LYS A 57 2.78 -3.29 -5.60
C LYS A 57 2.42 -3.07 -4.14
N LEU A 58 1.62 -3.97 -3.59
CA LEU A 58 1.05 -3.89 -2.25
C LEU A 58 1.54 -5.05 -1.39
N THR A 59 1.80 -4.80 -0.12
CA THR A 59 2.14 -5.82 0.88
C THR A 59 1.55 -5.48 2.24
N ASP A 60 1.14 -6.49 2.97
CA ASP A 60 0.77 -6.40 4.39
C ASP A 60 1.80 -7.10 5.29
N TYR A 61 2.93 -7.52 4.69
CA TYR A 61 4.01 -8.34 5.26
C TYR A 61 3.66 -9.83 5.48
N SER A 62 2.43 -10.27 5.22
CA SER A 62 2.09 -11.69 5.11
C SER A 62 2.44 -12.22 3.71
N ASP A 63 2.12 -11.42 2.69
CA ASP A 63 2.42 -11.65 1.27
C ASP A 63 2.36 -10.33 0.50
N SER A 64 2.39 -10.42 -0.83
CA SER A 64 2.26 -9.28 -1.73
C SER A 64 1.27 -9.54 -2.85
N ILE A 65 0.60 -8.47 -3.31
CA ILE A 65 -0.36 -8.53 -4.41
C ILE A 65 -0.19 -7.33 -5.32
N LEU A 66 -0.51 -7.51 -6.60
CA LEU A 66 -0.47 -6.44 -7.59
C LEU A 66 -1.86 -5.82 -7.75
N LEU A 67 -2.02 -4.54 -7.42
CA LEU A 67 -3.19 -3.78 -7.80
C LEU A 67 -3.05 -3.30 -9.24
N ARG A 68 -4.04 -3.62 -10.07
CA ARG A 68 -4.11 -3.23 -11.48
C ARG A 68 -5.27 -2.28 -11.73
N LEU A 69 -4.97 -1.15 -12.33
CA LEU A 69 -5.97 -0.18 -12.77
C LEU A 69 -5.71 0.20 -14.22
N PHE A 70 -6.68 -0.01 -15.08
CA PHE A 70 -6.62 0.52 -16.44
C PHE A 70 -6.96 2.00 -16.46
N GLY A 71 -6.23 2.77 -17.25
CA GLY A 71 -6.49 4.16 -17.52
C GLY A 71 -7.86 4.40 -18.14
N ASN A 72 -8.22 5.66 -18.32
CA ASN A 72 -9.46 6.02 -18.99
C ASN A 72 -9.35 5.82 -20.50
N ASN A 73 -10.47 5.80 -21.18
CA ASN A 73 -10.51 5.71 -22.64
C ASN A 73 -9.72 6.89 -23.25
N PRO A 74 -8.84 6.67 -24.23
CA PRO A 74 -8.13 7.75 -24.92
C PRO A 74 -9.07 8.75 -25.60
N ASN A 75 -10.25 8.29 -26.03
CA ASN A 75 -11.29 9.14 -26.64
C ASN A 75 -12.05 9.91 -25.55
N PRO A 76 -12.01 11.27 -25.54
CA PRO A 76 -12.67 12.10 -24.54
C PRO A 76 -14.17 11.84 -24.37
N LYS A 77 -14.85 11.45 -25.46
CA LYS A 77 -16.31 11.17 -25.46
C LYS A 77 -16.70 9.97 -24.60
N PHE A 78 -15.77 9.06 -24.34
CA PHE A 78 -15.99 7.82 -23.56
C PHE A 78 -15.24 7.81 -22.24
N GLN A 79 -14.77 8.96 -21.77
CA GLN A 79 -14.11 9.06 -20.49
C GLN A 79 -15.08 8.95 -19.32
N ASN A 80 -14.70 8.15 -18.33
CA ASN A 80 -15.47 8.00 -17.10
C ASN A 80 -14.87 8.92 -16.01
N LYS A 81 -15.64 9.91 -15.56
CA LYS A 81 -15.22 10.86 -14.54
C LYS A 81 -14.79 10.18 -13.23
N ARG A 82 -15.55 9.19 -12.77
CA ARG A 82 -15.19 8.43 -11.55
C ARG A 82 -13.86 7.71 -11.71
N ARG A 83 -13.56 7.18 -12.90
CA ARG A 83 -12.28 6.53 -13.18
C ARG A 83 -11.13 7.52 -13.16
N ASN A 84 -11.33 8.76 -13.60
CA ASN A 84 -10.34 9.83 -13.49
C ASN A 84 -10.02 10.14 -12.02
N GLU A 85 -11.03 10.24 -11.15
CA GLU A 85 -10.83 10.45 -9.72
C GLU A 85 -10.00 9.33 -9.08
N LEU A 86 -10.26 8.07 -9.45
CA LEU A 86 -9.49 6.92 -8.99
C LEU A 86 -8.04 6.97 -9.49
N ILE A 87 -7.83 7.34 -10.76
CA ILE A 87 -6.51 7.48 -11.36
C ILE A 87 -5.71 8.56 -10.65
N GLU A 88 -6.31 9.72 -10.39
CA GLU A 88 -5.67 10.82 -9.67
C GLU A 88 -5.28 10.41 -8.24
N LEU A 89 -6.15 9.68 -7.54
CA LEU A 89 -5.84 9.13 -6.23
C LEU A 89 -4.66 8.17 -6.30
N VAL A 90 -4.67 7.23 -7.25
CA VAL A 90 -3.59 6.25 -7.44
C VAL A 90 -2.26 6.94 -7.77
N LYS A 91 -2.25 7.98 -8.60
CA LYS A 91 -1.06 8.78 -8.92
C LYS A 91 -0.53 9.56 -7.72
N ALA A 92 -1.41 9.98 -6.82
CA ALA A 92 -1.03 10.72 -5.60
C ALA A 92 -0.44 9.82 -4.52
N LEU A 93 -0.63 8.50 -4.61
CA LEU A 93 -0.10 7.54 -3.65
C LEU A 93 1.43 7.48 -3.68
N LYS A 94 2.02 7.52 -2.50
CA LYS A 94 3.48 7.43 -2.33
C LYS A 94 3.88 6.10 -1.73
N LYS A 95 5.09 5.67 -2.06
CA LYS A 95 5.72 4.50 -1.43
C LYS A 95 5.75 4.68 0.10
N GLY A 96 5.35 3.66 0.81
CA GLY A 96 5.26 3.65 2.28
C GLY A 96 3.87 3.97 2.84
N GLN A 97 2.96 4.52 2.03
CA GLN A 97 1.59 4.79 2.47
C GLN A 97 0.79 3.49 2.63
N TRP A 98 -0.09 3.49 3.62
CA TRP A 98 -1.04 2.42 3.84
C TRP A 98 -2.38 2.77 3.21
N ILE A 99 -2.98 1.77 2.59
CA ILE A 99 -4.29 1.89 1.95
C ILE A 99 -5.15 0.66 2.30
N LYS A 100 -6.46 0.89 2.41
CA LYS A 100 -7.45 -0.17 2.34
C LYS A 100 -7.95 -0.25 0.91
N VAL A 101 -8.07 -1.43 0.38
CA VAL A 101 -8.56 -1.69 -0.97
C VAL A 101 -9.68 -2.71 -0.92
N HIS A 102 -10.84 -2.34 -1.44
CA HIS A 102 -11.88 -3.29 -1.81
C HIS A 102 -11.84 -3.49 -3.31
N GLY A 103 -11.72 -4.71 -3.78
CA GLY A 103 -11.62 -5.00 -5.19
C GLY A 103 -11.91 -6.45 -5.54
N THR A 104 -11.91 -6.72 -6.84
CA THR A 104 -12.03 -8.08 -7.36
C THR A 104 -10.64 -8.68 -7.55
N VAL A 105 -10.43 -9.80 -6.91
CA VAL A 105 -9.19 -10.58 -7.01
C VAL A 105 -9.33 -11.60 -8.14
N SER A 106 -8.30 -11.73 -8.94
CA SER A 106 -8.22 -12.71 -10.02
C SER A 106 -6.77 -13.11 -10.29
N ASN A 107 -6.56 -14.27 -10.90
CA ASN A 107 -5.25 -14.68 -11.37
C ASN A 107 -5.04 -14.18 -12.80
N ASP A 108 -3.96 -13.44 -13.02
CA ASP A 108 -3.58 -12.98 -14.35
C ASP A 108 -2.71 -14.05 -15.04
N PRO A 109 -3.17 -14.66 -16.14
CA PRO A 109 -2.43 -15.73 -16.81
C PRO A 109 -1.14 -15.24 -17.47
N TYR A 110 -1.04 -13.95 -17.81
CA TYR A 110 0.14 -13.37 -18.45
C TYR A 110 1.23 -13.04 -17.43
N LEU A 111 0.82 -12.49 -16.29
CA LEU A 111 1.74 -12.18 -15.20
C LEU A 111 2.06 -13.41 -14.33
N ARG A 112 1.22 -14.44 -14.41
CA ARG A 112 1.26 -15.64 -13.53
C ARG A 112 1.24 -15.25 -12.06
N ASP A 113 0.44 -14.23 -11.74
CA ASP A 113 0.37 -13.62 -10.42
C ASP A 113 -1.08 -13.29 -10.06
N THR A 114 -1.36 -13.18 -8.77
CA THR A 114 -2.66 -12.74 -8.28
C THR A 114 -2.73 -11.22 -8.33
N ILE A 115 -3.80 -10.71 -8.91
CA ILE A 115 -4.04 -9.27 -9.05
C ILE A 115 -5.34 -8.88 -8.36
N ILE A 116 -5.43 -7.62 -7.91
CA ILE A 116 -6.65 -7.01 -7.42
C ILE A 116 -7.02 -5.81 -8.29
N GLU A 117 -8.25 -5.78 -8.79
CA GLU A 117 -8.82 -4.63 -9.50
C GLU A 117 -9.67 -3.81 -8.55
N PRO A 118 -9.31 -2.54 -8.27
CA PRO A 118 -9.92 -1.78 -7.20
C PRO A 118 -11.33 -1.29 -7.58
N LYS A 119 -12.27 -1.46 -6.64
CA LYS A 119 -13.62 -0.87 -6.63
C LYS A 119 -13.70 0.33 -5.67
N ALA A 120 -12.97 0.25 -4.57
CA ALA A 120 -12.80 1.32 -3.61
C ALA A 120 -11.39 1.33 -3.04
N ILE A 121 -10.86 2.52 -2.77
CA ILE A 121 -9.55 2.73 -2.14
C ILE A 121 -9.72 3.80 -1.07
N GLU A 122 -9.13 3.56 0.10
CA GLU A 122 -9.07 4.51 1.20
C GLU A 122 -7.62 4.60 1.70
N VAL A 123 -7.07 5.81 1.77
CA VAL A 123 -5.75 6.04 2.35
C VAL A 123 -5.89 6.11 3.86
N VAL A 124 -5.15 5.26 4.56
CA VAL A 124 -5.19 5.17 6.01
C VAL A 124 -3.85 5.52 6.62
N ALA A 125 -3.88 6.15 7.80
CA ALA A 125 -2.70 6.28 8.63
C ALA A 125 -2.57 4.98 9.42
N LYS A 126 -1.55 4.16 9.09
CA LYS A 126 -1.25 3.04 9.96
C LYS A 126 -0.62 3.58 11.24
N GLU A 127 -1.17 3.19 12.38
CA GLU A 127 -0.51 3.45 13.64
C GLU A 127 0.88 2.81 13.65
N GLU A 128 1.89 3.59 13.99
CA GLU A 128 3.23 3.05 14.21
C GLU A 128 3.19 2.03 15.34
N LYS A 129 3.96 0.95 15.19
CA LYS A 129 4.15 -0.02 16.27
C LYS A 129 4.65 0.70 17.49
N LYS A 130 3.85 0.68 18.57
CA LYS A 130 4.23 1.22 19.88
C LYS A 130 4.99 0.15 20.64
N ASP A 131 5.98 0.57 21.40
CA ASP A 131 6.60 -0.32 22.37
C ASP A 131 5.68 -0.42 23.60
N ASN A 132 5.10 -1.60 23.81
CA ASN A 132 4.19 -1.86 24.93
C ASN A 132 4.92 -2.30 26.22
N TYR A 133 6.27 -2.34 26.20
CA TYR A 133 7.03 -2.70 27.37
C TYR A 133 7.13 -1.54 28.35
N SER A 134 6.61 -1.74 29.55
CA SER A 134 6.54 -0.73 30.60
C SER A 134 7.69 -0.80 31.63
N GLY A 135 8.56 -1.82 31.55
CA GLY A 135 9.70 -1.98 32.43
C GLY A 135 10.92 -1.14 32.03
N LYS A 136 12.02 -1.28 32.77
CA LYS A 136 13.29 -0.65 32.42
C LYS A 136 13.79 -1.21 31.09
N LYS A 137 13.93 -0.34 30.10
CA LYS A 137 14.34 -0.74 28.77
C LYS A 137 15.79 -1.15 28.73
N ARG A 138 16.07 -2.15 27.92
CA ARG A 138 17.42 -2.63 27.67
C ARG A 138 18.22 -1.56 26.92
N ILE A 139 19.45 -1.34 27.35
CA ILE A 139 20.44 -0.52 26.64
C ILE A 139 21.09 -1.40 25.58
N GLU A 140 21.02 -1.00 24.33
CA GLU A 140 21.68 -1.70 23.22
C GLU A 140 23.15 -1.27 23.12
N LEU A 141 24.04 -2.19 23.42
CA LEU A 141 25.48 -1.95 23.42
C LEU A 141 26.16 -2.28 22.09
N ASN A 142 25.48 -3.03 21.22
CA ASN A 142 26.01 -3.47 19.93
C ASN A 142 24.93 -3.50 18.88
N THR A 143 24.79 -2.41 18.13
CA THR A 143 23.81 -2.26 17.07
C THR A 143 24.48 -2.24 15.71
N HIS A 144 24.13 -3.20 14.85
CA HIS A 144 24.62 -3.28 13.49
C HIS A 144 23.71 -2.52 12.53
N THR A 145 24.27 -1.56 11.81
CA THR A 145 23.58 -0.78 10.79
C THR A 145 23.91 -1.30 9.40
N LYS A 146 23.27 -0.78 8.35
CA LYS A 146 23.65 -1.09 6.96
C LYS A 146 25.10 -0.74 6.59
N MET A 147 25.84 -0.06 7.47
CA MET A 147 27.27 0.18 7.31
C MET A 147 28.11 -1.06 7.71
N SER A 148 27.54 -1.97 8.51
CA SER A 148 28.14 -3.27 8.81
C SER A 148 27.83 -4.24 7.68
N GLN A 149 28.85 -4.69 6.97
CA GLN A 149 28.71 -5.53 5.80
C GLN A 149 27.97 -6.84 6.15
N LEU A 150 26.86 -7.11 5.45
CA LEU A 150 26.02 -8.30 5.58
C LEU A 150 25.30 -8.49 6.95
N GLU A 151 25.37 -7.53 7.88
CA GLU A 151 24.84 -7.71 9.24
C GLU A 151 23.66 -6.81 9.59
N GLY A 152 23.47 -5.69 8.87
CA GLY A 152 22.40 -4.74 9.16
C GLY A 152 21.72 -4.17 7.92
N VAL A 153 20.40 -4.00 7.97
CA VAL A 153 19.58 -3.47 6.86
C VAL A 153 19.12 -2.03 7.09
N SER A 154 19.11 -1.57 8.35
CA SER A 154 18.61 -0.24 8.73
C SER A 154 19.75 0.77 8.87
N THR A 155 19.44 2.04 8.63
CA THR A 155 20.42 3.12 8.85
C THR A 155 20.56 3.45 10.32
N ALA A 156 21.68 4.05 10.73
CA ALA A 156 21.85 4.57 12.09
C ALA A 156 20.74 5.57 12.45
N LYS A 157 20.32 6.40 11.50
CA LYS A 157 19.22 7.35 11.66
C LYS A 157 17.88 6.65 11.98
N ASP A 158 17.59 5.53 11.32
CA ASP A 158 16.37 4.76 11.57
C ASP A 158 16.36 4.16 12.97
N TYR A 159 17.50 3.64 13.45
CA TYR A 159 17.65 3.15 14.80
C TYR A 159 17.44 4.25 15.83
N LEU A 160 18.10 5.40 15.66
CA LEU A 160 17.96 6.54 16.57
C LEU A 160 16.52 7.05 16.60
N ALA A 161 15.90 7.20 15.46
CA ALA A 161 14.50 7.63 15.38
C ALA A 161 13.56 6.65 16.10
N ARG A 162 13.78 5.34 15.96
CA ARG A 162 13.00 4.31 16.64
C ARG A 162 13.26 4.29 18.15
N ALA A 163 14.50 4.40 18.56
CA ALA A 163 14.87 4.45 19.98
C ALA A 163 14.22 5.65 20.67
N LEU A 164 14.28 6.84 20.05
CA LEU A 164 13.62 8.04 20.57
C LEU A 164 12.09 7.86 20.65
N ALA A 165 11.46 7.34 19.60
CA ALA A 165 10.02 7.11 19.57
C ALA A 165 9.54 6.12 20.64
N TRP A 166 10.38 5.16 21.02
CA TRP A 166 10.09 4.16 22.06
C TRP A 166 10.62 4.56 23.45
N GLY A 167 11.23 5.74 23.59
CA GLY A 167 11.74 6.25 24.87
C GLY A 167 12.88 5.43 25.45
N HIS A 168 13.79 4.90 24.59
CA HIS A 168 15.03 4.32 25.06
C HIS A 168 15.97 5.42 25.59
N GLU A 169 16.60 5.15 26.72
CA GLU A 169 17.68 5.98 27.24
C GLU A 169 18.99 5.57 26.54
N ALA A 170 19.85 6.57 26.29
CA ALA A 170 21.13 6.35 25.65
C ALA A 170 22.14 5.74 26.64
#